data_6db38766e284db992b82321ee47cd664
#
_entry.id   6db38766e284db992b82321ee47cd664
#
_cell.length_a   1.000
_cell.length_b   1.000
_cell.length_c   1.000
_cell.angle_alpha   90.00
_cell.angle_beta   90.00
_cell.angle_gamma   90.00
#
_symmetry.space_group_name_H-M   'P 1'
#
loop_
_entity.id
_entity.type
_entity.pdbx_description
1 polymer ?
#
loop_
_entity_poly.entity_id
_entity_poly.type
_entity_poly.pdbx_seq_one_letter_code
_entity_poly.pdbx_strand_id
1 'polypeptide(L)'
;VQFPGLGLEFTINRVALSIGGFNIYWYGVIIAAGMVLAMLFAFRNADDFGINSDRLIDVILVGAVMAIVCARIYYIVFAPFKYESIWQMIDIRQGGIAIYGAVIGAFVFGGLMAKIRRIPILPLFDLVGICFLIGQGVGRWGNFVNQEAFGSNTTLPWGMYSEGTYNYLLSVQATLAAEGVTVDPTQPVHPTFLYESI
;
A
#
# COMPACT_ATOMS: atom_id res chain seq x y z
N VAL A 1 -8.00 -12.97 -13.77
CA VAL A 1 -7.07 -12.03 -14.42
C VAL A 1 -6.47 -12.72 -15.62
N GLN A 2 -6.47 -12.05 -16.75
CA GLN A 2 -5.98 -12.58 -18.02
C GLN A 2 -4.88 -11.68 -18.58
N PHE A 3 -3.94 -12.28 -19.28
CA PHE A 3 -2.96 -11.61 -20.14
C PHE A 3 -3.16 -12.13 -21.57
N PRO A 4 -4.10 -11.55 -22.32
CA PRO A 4 -4.57 -12.12 -23.59
C PRO A 4 -3.44 -12.32 -24.61
N GLY A 5 -2.49 -11.37 -24.70
CA GLY A 5 -1.37 -11.46 -25.62
C GLY A 5 -0.34 -12.54 -25.27
N LEU A 6 -0.33 -13.04 -24.02
CA LEU A 6 0.53 -14.13 -23.56
C LEU A 6 -0.20 -15.46 -23.45
N GLY A 7 -1.53 -15.48 -23.64
CA GLY A 7 -2.35 -16.68 -23.43
C GLY A 7 -2.40 -17.18 -21.98
N LEU A 8 -2.14 -16.30 -21.01
CA LEU A 8 -2.14 -16.63 -19.59
C LEU A 8 -3.45 -16.21 -18.95
N GLU A 9 -4.01 -17.10 -18.11
CA GLU A 9 -5.21 -16.85 -17.32
C GLU A 9 -5.02 -17.32 -15.89
N PHE A 10 -5.41 -16.49 -14.91
CA PHE A 10 -5.32 -16.77 -13.49
C PHE A 10 -6.67 -16.56 -12.83
N THR A 11 -7.17 -17.60 -12.16
CA THR A 11 -8.34 -17.47 -11.27
C THR A 11 -7.87 -16.99 -9.92
N ILE A 12 -8.22 -15.75 -9.55
CA ILE A 12 -7.81 -15.13 -8.29
C ILE A 12 -8.98 -15.06 -7.34
N ASN A 13 -8.88 -15.76 -6.21
CA ASN A 13 -9.75 -15.55 -5.07
C ASN A 13 -9.13 -14.49 -4.16
N ARG A 14 -9.86 -13.41 -3.86
CA ARG A 14 -9.36 -12.35 -2.97
C ARG A 14 -9.28 -12.80 -1.50
N VAL A 15 -10.06 -13.81 -1.10
CA VAL A 15 -10.06 -14.36 0.25
C VAL A 15 -8.98 -15.43 0.36
N ALA A 16 -8.00 -15.23 1.24
CA ALA A 16 -6.94 -16.18 1.53
C ALA A 16 -7.43 -17.29 2.47
N LEU A 17 -8.19 -16.90 3.50
CA LEU A 17 -8.69 -17.83 4.52
C LEU A 17 -9.98 -17.30 5.12
N SER A 18 -10.93 -18.18 5.40
CA SER A 18 -12.18 -17.87 6.10
C SER A 18 -12.29 -18.73 7.36
N ILE A 19 -12.35 -18.11 8.53
CA ILE A 19 -12.47 -18.80 9.84
C ILE A 19 -13.68 -18.23 10.58
N GLY A 20 -14.68 -19.06 10.84
CA GLY A 20 -15.84 -18.66 11.65
C GLY A 20 -16.61 -17.45 11.12
N GLY A 21 -16.64 -17.24 9.80
CA GLY A 21 -17.27 -16.08 9.15
C GLY A 21 -16.38 -14.83 9.06
N PHE A 22 -15.15 -14.90 9.55
CA PHE A 22 -14.15 -13.84 9.41
C PHE A 22 -13.25 -14.13 8.21
N ASN A 23 -13.21 -13.23 7.22
CA ASN A 23 -12.41 -13.39 6.02
C ASN A 23 -11.07 -12.66 6.15
N ILE A 24 -9.99 -13.40 5.92
CA ILE A 24 -8.63 -12.85 5.75
C ILE A 24 -8.38 -12.72 4.25
N TYR A 25 -8.06 -11.52 3.80
CA TYR A 25 -7.82 -11.22 2.39
C TYR A 25 -6.33 -11.32 2.05
N TRP A 26 -6.03 -11.82 0.85
CA TRP A 26 -4.66 -11.91 0.34
C TRP A 26 -3.94 -10.58 0.36
N TYR A 27 -4.64 -9.48 0.11
CA TYR A 27 -4.07 -8.14 0.20
C TYR A 27 -3.40 -7.90 1.55
N GLY A 28 -4.10 -8.18 2.64
CA GLY A 28 -3.56 -8.04 3.99
C GLY A 28 -2.37 -8.96 4.27
N VAL A 29 -2.43 -10.20 3.78
CA VAL A 29 -1.34 -11.18 3.91
C VAL A 29 -0.09 -10.71 3.17
N ILE A 30 -0.23 -10.20 1.94
CA ILE A 30 0.88 -9.70 1.12
C ILE A 30 1.52 -8.46 1.77
N ILE A 31 0.70 -7.51 2.25
CA ILE A 31 1.21 -6.32 2.96
C ILE A 31 1.96 -6.74 4.23
N ALA A 32 1.42 -7.67 5.02
CA ALA A 32 2.09 -8.19 6.22
C ALA A 32 3.42 -8.88 5.86
N ALA A 33 3.44 -9.67 4.80
CA ALA A 33 4.67 -10.32 4.31
C ALA A 33 5.72 -9.28 3.87
N GLY A 34 5.31 -8.24 3.12
CA GLY A 34 6.19 -7.13 2.74
C GLY A 34 6.78 -6.41 3.95
N MET A 35 5.96 -6.15 4.97
CA MET A 35 6.41 -5.55 6.22
C MET A 35 7.43 -6.44 6.94
N VAL A 36 7.16 -7.74 7.06
CA VAL A 36 8.09 -8.70 7.68
C VAL A 36 9.41 -8.76 6.93
N LEU A 37 9.39 -8.81 5.59
CA LEU A 37 10.60 -8.80 4.78
C LEU A 37 11.40 -7.50 4.96
N ALA A 38 10.74 -6.35 4.97
CA ALA A 38 11.37 -5.06 5.23
C ALA A 38 12.00 -5.01 6.64
N MET A 39 11.31 -5.51 7.66
CA MET A 39 11.85 -5.60 9.03
C MET A 39 13.05 -6.56 9.12
N LEU A 40 12.97 -7.73 8.50
CA LEU A 40 14.09 -8.68 8.45
C LEU A 40 15.32 -8.05 7.79
N PHE A 41 15.11 -7.33 6.69
CA PHE A 41 16.19 -6.58 6.03
C PHE A 41 16.76 -5.51 6.98
N ALA A 42 15.90 -4.72 7.60
CA ALA A 42 16.32 -3.65 8.52
C ALA A 42 17.17 -4.18 9.67
N PHE A 43 16.72 -5.23 10.36
CA PHE A 43 17.45 -5.79 11.49
C PHE A 43 18.76 -6.48 11.09
N ARG A 44 18.77 -7.14 9.92
CA ARG A 44 19.98 -7.83 9.43
C ARG A 44 21.07 -6.85 9.04
N ASN A 45 20.72 -5.68 8.53
CA ASN A 45 21.66 -4.70 7.98
C ASN A 45 21.83 -3.47 8.90
N ALA A 46 21.15 -3.38 10.04
CA ALA A 46 21.21 -2.21 10.93
C ALA A 46 22.65 -1.83 11.31
N ASP A 47 23.48 -2.82 11.63
CA ASP A 47 24.87 -2.61 12.04
C ASP A 47 25.73 -2.02 10.91
N ASP A 48 25.49 -2.38 9.65
CA ASP A 48 26.17 -1.84 8.48
C ASP A 48 25.89 -0.33 8.30
N PHE A 49 24.72 0.11 8.78
CA PHE A 49 24.33 1.53 8.84
C PHE A 49 24.73 2.23 10.14
N GLY A 50 25.48 1.55 11.02
CA GLY A 50 25.86 2.07 12.33
C GLY A 50 24.68 2.24 13.30
N ILE A 51 23.62 1.46 13.11
CA ILE A 51 22.39 1.51 13.90
C ILE A 51 22.31 0.29 14.80
N ASN A 52 22.15 0.52 16.09
CA ASN A 52 21.91 -0.57 17.03
C ASN A 52 20.47 -1.12 16.86
N SER A 53 20.35 -2.44 16.62
CA SER A 53 19.09 -3.11 16.35
C SER A 53 18.06 -2.98 17.47
N ASP A 54 18.48 -3.00 18.75
CA ASP A 54 17.56 -2.85 19.89
C ASP A 54 16.92 -1.46 19.93
N ARG A 55 17.71 -0.43 19.55
CA ARG A 55 17.19 0.95 19.46
C ARG A 55 16.30 1.15 18.25
N LEU A 56 16.55 0.41 17.17
CA LEU A 56 15.75 0.47 15.94
C LEU A 56 14.32 -0.04 16.18
N ILE A 57 14.14 -1.04 17.06
CA ILE A 57 12.81 -1.56 17.45
C ILE A 57 11.93 -0.42 17.96
N ASP A 58 12.43 0.42 18.85
CA ASP A 58 11.65 1.54 19.42
C ASP A 58 11.21 2.53 18.35
N VAL A 59 12.09 2.81 17.37
CA VAL A 59 11.78 3.70 16.24
C VAL A 59 10.67 3.10 15.38
N ILE A 60 10.76 1.81 15.08
CA ILE A 60 9.76 1.10 14.28
C ILE A 60 8.41 1.09 15.00
N LEU A 61 8.38 0.73 16.28
CA LEU A 61 7.16 0.66 17.06
C LEU A 61 6.46 2.02 17.18
N VAL A 62 7.22 3.06 17.55
CA VAL A 62 6.65 4.40 17.67
C VAL A 62 6.24 4.93 16.29
N GLY A 63 7.07 4.75 15.27
CA GLY A 63 6.76 5.15 13.91
C GLY A 63 5.48 4.48 13.38
N ALA A 64 5.32 3.17 13.58
CA ALA A 64 4.15 2.43 13.12
C ALA A 64 2.86 2.86 13.85
N VAL A 65 2.89 2.99 15.18
CA VAL A 65 1.73 3.44 15.96
C VAL A 65 1.33 4.85 15.54
N MET A 66 2.30 5.76 15.46
CA MET A 66 2.04 7.16 15.11
C MET A 66 1.65 7.32 13.64
N ALA A 67 2.12 6.45 12.75
CA ALA A 67 1.64 6.41 11.37
C ALA A 67 0.12 6.17 11.31
N ILE A 68 -0.38 5.18 12.06
CA ILE A 68 -1.82 4.88 12.11
C ILE A 68 -2.62 6.04 12.71
N VAL A 69 -2.15 6.59 13.83
CA VAL A 69 -2.81 7.71 14.51
C VAL A 69 -2.87 8.94 13.59
N CYS A 70 -1.74 9.33 13.01
CA CYS A 70 -1.67 10.49 12.11
C CYS A 70 -2.44 10.26 10.80
N ALA A 71 -2.46 9.03 10.27
CA ALA A 71 -3.28 8.68 9.11
C ALA A 71 -4.76 8.92 9.38
N ARG A 72 -5.23 8.56 10.57
CA ARG A 72 -6.62 8.79 10.97
C ARG A 72 -6.91 10.26 11.21
N ILE A 73 -6.04 10.97 11.93
CA ILE A 73 -6.18 12.42 12.17
C ILE A 73 -6.24 13.16 10.83
N TYR A 74 -5.31 12.87 9.92
CA TYR A 74 -5.28 13.51 8.60
C TYR A 74 -6.59 13.27 7.84
N TYR A 75 -7.07 12.03 7.84
CA TYR A 75 -8.34 11.70 7.19
C TYR A 75 -9.51 12.49 7.78
N ILE A 76 -9.60 12.60 9.12
CA ILE A 76 -10.66 13.33 9.81
C ILE A 76 -10.62 14.83 9.47
N VAL A 77 -9.42 15.42 9.46
CA VAL A 77 -9.24 16.86 9.19
C VAL A 77 -9.66 17.22 7.76
N PHE A 78 -9.38 16.33 6.80
CA PHE A 78 -9.68 16.56 5.38
C PHE A 78 -10.94 15.83 4.88
N ALA A 79 -11.73 15.25 5.78
CA ALA A 79 -12.98 14.58 5.40
C ALA A 79 -13.99 15.59 4.80
N PRO A 80 -14.63 15.25 3.66
CA PRO A 80 -15.61 16.13 3.02
C PRO A 80 -16.98 16.14 3.74
N PHE A 81 -17.10 15.40 4.85
CA PHE A 81 -18.33 15.27 5.65
C PHE A 81 -18.04 15.51 7.12
N LYS A 82 -19.10 15.78 7.90
CA LYS A 82 -18.97 15.95 9.36
C LYS A 82 -19.23 14.64 10.08
N TYR A 83 -18.43 14.37 11.09
CA TYR A 83 -18.63 13.23 11.99
C TYR A 83 -19.72 13.57 13.03
N GLU A 84 -20.62 12.63 13.26
CA GLU A 84 -21.73 12.80 14.22
C GLU A 84 -21.32 12.47 15.66
N SER A 85 -20.25 11.67 15.83
CA SER A 85 -19.75 11.25 17.14
C SER A 85 -18.25 11.04 17.18
N ILE A 86 -17.66 11.16 18.37
CA ILE A 86 -16.23 10.84 18.60
C ILE A 86 -15.93 9.37 18.29
N TRP A 87 -16.88 8.46 18.51
CA TRP A 87 -16.70 7.04 18.20
C TRP A 87 -16.54 6.80 16.72
N GLN A 88 -17.25 7.51 15.86
CA GLN A 88 -17.04 7.44 14.40
C GLN A 88 -15.68 7.99 14.00
N MET A 89 -15.14 8.97 14.73
CA MET A 89 -13.79 9.49 14.48
C MET A 89 -12.69 8.50 14.83
N ILE A 90 -12.90 7.61 15.80
CA ILE A 90 -11.90 6.64 16.27
C ILE A 90 -12.04 5.31 15.52
N ASP A 91 -13.23 4.94 15.06
CA ASP A 91 -13.45 3.64 14.38
C ASP A 91 -12.79 3.62 12.99
N ILE A 92 -11.69 2.86 12.89
CA ILE A 92 -10.93 2.63 11.65
C ILE A 92 -11.39 1.38 10.89
N ARG A 93 -12.34 0.61 11.43
CA ARG A 93 -12.77 -0.67 10.82
C ARG A 93 -13.53 -0.48 9.51
N GLN A 94 -14.13 0.66 9.32
CA GLN A 94 -14.84 1.05 8.09
C GLN A 94 -13.93 1.79 7.09
N GLY A 95 -12.61 1.76 7.31
CA GLY A 95 -11.64 2.52 6.54
C GLY A 95 -11.44 3.95 7.08
N GLY A 96 -11.04 4.87 6.20
CA GLY A 96 -10.83 6.28 6.57
C GLY A 96 -9.47 6.51 7.22
N ILE A 97 -8.41 6.03 6.57
CA ILE A 97 -7.00 6.31 6.87
C ILE A 97 -6.35 6.90 5.62
N ALA A 98 -5.60 7.99 5.80
CA ALA A 98 -4.93 8.68 4.70
C ALA A 98 -3.44 8.39 4.70
N ILE A 99 -2.92 7.96 3.54
CA ILE A 99 -1.50 7.63 3.37
C ILE A 99 -0.57 8.81 3.72
N TYR A 100 -0.97 10.03 3.37
CA TYR A 100 -0.17 11.23 3.70
C TYR A 100 0.01 11.42 5.21
N GLY A 101 -1.06 11.20 5.99
CA GLY A 101 -0.98 11.25 7.44
C GLY A 101 -0.06 10.15 8.00
N ALA A 102 -0.12 8.94 7.44
CA ALA A 102 0.76 7.84 7.83
C ALA A 102 2.23 8.18 7.60
N VAL A 103 2.57 8.68 6.42
CA VAL A 103 3.94 9.06 6.07
C VAL A 103 4.44 10.18 6.99
N ILE A 104 3.67 11.26 7.16
CA ILE A 104 4.03 12.37 8.06
C ILE A 104 4.24 11.85 9.49
N GLY A 105 3.31 11.05 10.01
CA GLY A 105 3.40 10.48 11.36
C GLY A 105 4.63 9.60 11.55
N ALA A 106 4.91 8.69 10.62
CA ALA A 106 6.08 7.83 10.66
C ALA A 106 7.38 8.62 10.67
N PHE A 107 7.53 9.59 9.75
CA PHE A 107 8.75 10.39 9.65
C PHE A 107 8.96 11.31 10.86
N VAL A 108 7.93 12.02 11.30
CA VAL A 108 8.05 12.96 12.43
C VAL A 108 8.33 12.21 13.73
N PHE A 109 7.50 11.25 14.08
CA PHE A 109 7.63 10.56 15.38
C PHE A 109 8.69 9.47 15.37
N GLY A 110 8.92 8.78 14.25
CA GLY A 110 10.05 7.89 14.08
C GLY A 110 11.36 8.65 14.14
N GLY A 111 11.47 9.79 13.45
CA GLY A 111 12.64 10.66 13.52
C GLY A 111 12.89 11.25 14.91
N LEU A 112 11.83 11.65 15.63
CA LEU A 112 11.93 12.11 17.02
C LEU A 112 12.43 10.98 17.94
N MET A 113 11.88 9.77 17.80
CA MET A 113 12.32 8.60 18.57
C MET A 113 13.78 8.24 18.25
N ALA A 114 14.18 8.30 16.98
CA ALA A 114 15.56 8.08 16.58
C ALA A 114 16.52 9.09 17.27
N LYS A 115 16.13 10.38 17.34
CA LYS A 115 16.88 11.39 18.07
C LYS A 115 16.98 11.08 19.57
N ILE A 116 15.86 10.66 20.21
CA ILE A 116 15.84 10.27 21.63
C ILE A 116 16.75 9.07 21.86
N ARG A 117 16.73 8.08 20.96
CA ARG A 117 17.58 6.88 21.04
C ARG A 117 19.00 7.08 20.54
N ARG A 118 19.36 8.29 20.12
CA ARG A 118 20.69 8.65 19.59
C ARG A 118 21.09 7.79 18.38
N ILE A 119 20.13 7.53 17.50
CA ILE A 119 20.37 6.89 16.21
C ILE A 119 20.75 7.97 15.19
N PRO A 120 21.76 7.76 14.35
CA PRO A 120 22.11 8.70 13.31
C PRO A 120 20.99 8.79 12.26
N ILE A 121 20.45 9.99 12.04
CA ILE A 121 19.22 10.18 11.23
C ILE A 121 19.44 9.86 9.75
N LEU A 122 20.55 10.28 9.14
CA LEU A 122 20.79 10.05 7.72
C LEU A 122 20.95 8.57 7.40
N PRO A 123 21.79 7.78 8.09
CA PRO A 123 21.84 6.33 7.89
C PRO A 123 20.50 5.61 8.15
N LEU A 124 19.70 6.13 9.11
CA LEU A 124 18.37 5.59 9.34
C LEU A 124 17.47 5.80 8.13
N PHE A 125 17.50 6.98 7.51
CA PHE A 125 16.69 7.25 6.32
C PHE A 125 17.14 6.43 5.11
N ASP A 126 18.44 6.20 4.96
CA ASP A 126 18.96 5.30 3.92
C ASP A 126 18.45 3.87 4.11
N LEU A 127 18.52 3.34 5.34
CA LEU A 127 18.00 2.02 5.68
C LEU A 127 16.48 1.93 5.45
N VAL A 128 15.72 2.93 5.93
CA VAL A 128 14.25 2.99 5.77
C VAL A 128 13.86 3.14 4.31
N GLY A 129 14.63 3.87 3.50
CA GLY A 129 14.40 4.00 2.07
C GLY A 129 14.41 2.65 1.35
N ILE A 130 15.40 1.80 1.64
CA ILE A 130 15.47 0.43 1.10
C ILE A 130 14.29 -0.42 1.60
N CYS A 131 13.97 -0.34 2.90
CA CYS A 131 12.84 -1.05 3.48
C CYS A 131 11.51 -0.63 2.83
N PHE A 132 11.35 0.65 2.51
CA PHE A 132 10.18 1.16 1.81
C PHE A 132 10.06 0.57 0.40
N LEU A 133 11.17 0.49 -0.36
CA LEU A 133 11.18 -0.14 -1.68
C LEU A 133 10.79 -1.62 -1.62
N ILE A 134 11.32 -2.37 -0.64
CA ILE A 134 10.92 -3.77 -0.40
C ILE A 134 9.43 -3.87 -0.14
N GLY A 135 8.91 -3.06 0.78
CA GLY A 135 7.48 -3.03 1.13
C GLY A 135 6.60 -2.65 -0.06
N GLN A 136 7.01 -1.67 -0.85
CA GLN A 136 6.31 -1.23 -2.05
C GLN A 136 6.30 -2.33 -3.12
N GLY A 137 7.45 -2.89 -3.46
CA GLY A 137 7.56 -3.94 -4.48
C GLY A 137 6.67 -5.15 -4.15
N VAL A 138 6.69 -5.62 -2.90
CA VAL A 138 5.81 -6.70 -2.44
C VAL A 138 4.34 -6.26 -2.41
N GLY A 139 4.07 -5.06 -1.91
CA GLY A 139 2.71 -4.53 -1.79
C GLY A 139 1.98 -4.39 -3.13
N ARG A 140 2.71 -4.13 -4.23
CA ARG A 140 2.13 -4.08 -5.58
C ARG A 140 1.47 -5.38 -6.02
N TRP A 141 1.92 -6.53 -5.53
CA TRP A 141 1.24 -7.81 -5.75
C TRP A 141 -0.12 -7.89 -5.05
N GLY A 142 -0.31 -7.11 -3.97
CA GLY A 142 -1.62 -6.92 -3.36
C GLY A 142 -2.60 -6.23 -4.30
N ASN A 143 -2.16 -5.21 -5.04
CA ASN A 143 -2.97 -4.56 -6.08
C ASN A 143 -3.36 -5.53 -7.21
N PHE A 144 -2.46 -6.41 -7.62
CA PHE A 144 -2.75 -7.47 -8.59
C PHE A 144 -3.89 -8.38 -8.12
N VAL A 145 -3.83 -8.85 -6.88
CA VAL A 145 -4.88 -9.71 -6.31
C VAL A 145 -6.21 -8.97 -6.18
N ASN A 146 -6.18 -7.69 -5.81
CA ASN A 146 -7.37 -6.85 -5.76
C ASN A 146 -7.86 -6.38 -7.14
N GLN A 147 -7.04 -6.54 -8.19
CA GLN A 147 -7.34 -6.08 -9.56
C GLN A 147 -7.55 -4.55 -9.61
N GLU A 148 -6.67 -3.81 -8.94
CA GLU A 148 -6.73 -2.36 -8.78
C GLU A 148 -5.38 -1.70 -9.07
N ALA A 149 -5.32 -0.35 -9.10
CA ALA A 149 -4.10 0.44 -9.33
C ALA A 149 -3.34 0.00 -10.59
N PHE A 150 -4.06 -0.10 -11.69
CA PHE A 150 -3.54 -0.39 -13.04
C PHE A 150 -3.40 0.89 -13.87
N GLY A 151 -2.72 0.79 -15.01
CA GLY A 151 -2.48 1.92 -15.91
C GLY A 151 -3.57 2.10 -16.97
N SER A 152 -3.28 2.90 -17.98
CA SER A 152 -4.16 3.13 -19.13
C SER A 152 -4.32 1.89 -20.02
N ASN A 153 -5.26 1.94 -20.96
CA ASN A 153 -5.40 0.89 -21.98
C ASN A 153 -4.11 0.69 -22.77
N THR A 154 -3.84 -0.56 -23.16
CA THR A 154 -2.64 -0.94 -23.90
C THR A 154 -2.90 -2.07 -24.87
N THR A 155 -2.16 -2.08 -25.96
CA THR A 155 -2.12 -3.16 -26.95
C THR A 155 -0.89 -4.04 -26.82
N LEU A 156 -0.07 -3.82 -25.76
CA LEU A 156 1.14 -4.60 -25.53
C LEU A 156 0.79 -6.06 -25.18
N PRO A 157 1.65 -7.03 -25.55
CA PRO A 157 1.37 -8.46 -25.34
C PRO A 157 1.14 -8.84 -23.87
N TRP A 158 1.73 -8.09 -22.96
CA TRP A 158 1.58 -8.28 -21.51
C TRP A 158 0.50 -7.41 -20.85
N GLY A 159 -0.38 -6.83 -21.67
CA GLY A 159 -1.55 -6.10 -21.17
C GLY A 159 -2.43 -7.01 -20.31
N MET A 160 -2.88 -6.50 -19.18
CA MET A 160 -3.70 -7.21 -18.20
C MET A 160 -5.18 -6.88 -18.40
N TYR A 161 -6.04 -7.89 -18.35
CA TYR A 161 -7.50 -7.74 -18.35
C TYR A 161 -8.11 -8.51 -17.19
N SER A 162 -9.11 -7.93 -16.55
CA SER A 162 -9.82 -8.58 -15.45
C SER A 162 -11.21 -7.97 -15.27
N GLU A 163 -12.06 -8.66 -14.53
CA GLU A 163 -13.39 -8.14 -14.14
C GLU A 163 -13.24 -6.82 -13.33
N GLY A 164 -12.22 -6.74 -12.46
CA GLY A 164 -11.95 -5.53 -11.69
C GLY A 164 -11.57 -4.34 -12.58
N THR A 165 -10.70 -4.54 -13.58
CA THR A 165 -10.33 -3.47 -14.54
C THR A 165 -11.52 -3.05 -15.39
N TYR A 166 -12.30 -4.01 -15.89
CA TYR A 166 -13.52 -3.74 -16.66
C TYR A 166 -14.52 -2.88 -15.88
N ASN A 167 -14.90 -3.33 -14.68
CA ASN A 167 -15.91 -2.65 -13.88
C ASN A 167 -15.45 -1.23 -13.47
N TYR A 168 -14.18 -1.08 -13.12
CA TYR A 168 -13.63 0.24 -12.79
C TYR A 168 -13.67 1.17 -13.99
N LEU A 169 -13.14 0.77 -15.15
CA LEU A 169 -13.14 1.61 -16.36
C LEU A 169 -14.55 1.96 -16.81
N LEU A 170 -15.48 1.02 -16.72
CA LEU A 170 -16.89 1.28 -17.02
C LEU A 170 -17.48 2.35 -16.09
N SER A 171 -17.14 2.32 -14.80
CA SER A 171 -17.66 3.28 -13.81
C SER A 171 -17.12 4.70 -14.01
N VAL A 172 -15.91 4.85 -14.52
CA VAL A 172 -15.26 6.16 -14.70
C VAL A 172 -15.30 6.66 -16.15
N GLN A 173 -15.75 5.86 -17.09
CA GLN A 173 -15.72 6.15 -18.53
C GLN A 173 -16.39 7.48 -18.88
N ALA A 174 -17.59 7.72 -18.35
CA ALA A 174 -18.34 8.94 -18.60
C ALA A 174 -17.64 10.19 -18.03
N THR A 175 -17.05 10.07 -16.85
CA THR A 175 -16.32 11.16 -16.19
C THR A 175 -15.05 11.50 -16.95
N LEU A 176 -14.27 10.50 -17.34
CA LEU A 176 -13.04 10.68 -18.11
C LEU A 176 -13.31 11.23 -19.52
N ALA A 177 -14.39 10.79 -20.16
CA ALA A 177 -14.82 11.33 -21.46
C ALA A 177 -15.14 12.82 -21.40
N ALA A 178 -15.74 13.30 -20.29
CA ALA A 178 -15.99 14.72 -20.06
C ALA A 178 -14.68 15.53 -19.91
N GLU A 179 -13.60 14.89 -19.47
CA GLU A 179 -12.25 15.47 -19.36
C GLU A 179 -11.41 15.28 -20.64
N GLY A 180 -12.00 14.72 -21.70
CA GLY A 180 -11.33 14.49 -22.97
C GLY A 180 -10.46 13.23 -23.01
N VAL A 181 -10.54 12.36 -22.00
CA VAL A 181 -9.82 11.09 -21.92
C VAL A 181 -10.73 9.94 -22.33
N THR A 182 -10.36 9.23 -23.39
CA THR A 182 -11.11 8.03 -23.85
C THR A 182 -10.50 6.77 -23.22
N VAL A 183 -11.36 5.94 -22.62
CA VAL A 183 -10.99 4.62 -22.10
C VAL A 183 -11.94 3.57 -22.66
N ASP A 184 -11.41 2.38 -22.91
CA ASP A 184 -12.17 1.22 -23.37
C ASP A 184 -12.14 0.14 -22.30
N PRO A 185 -13.27 -0.14 -21.60
CA PRO A 185 -13.33 -1.16 -20.57
C PRO A 185 -13.01 -2.58 -21.08
N THR A 186 -13.18 -2.82 -22.40
CA THR A 186 -12.96 -4.14 -23.01
C THR A 186 -11.51 -4.40 -23.39
N GLN A 187 -10.68 -3.36 -23.39
CA GLN A 187 -9.26 -3.48 -23.72
C GLN A 187 -8.39 -3.75 -22.50
N PRO A 188 -7.28 -4.48 -22.67
CA PRO A 188 -6.28 -4.66 -21.62
C PRO A 188 -5.70 -3.33 -21.14
N VAL A 189 -5.18 -3.32 -19.93
CA VAL A 189 -4.52 -2.18 -19.28
C VAL A 189 -3.07 -2.50 -18.93
N HIS A 190 -2.25 -1.46 -18.75
CA HIS A 190 -0.88 -1.65 -18.27
C HIS A 190 -0.87 -2.26 -16.86
N PRO A 191 -0.16 -3.39 -16.64
CA PRO A 191 -0.01 -4.01 -15.33
C PRO A 191 1.02 -3.26 -14.48
N THR A 192 0.64 -2.08 -13.97
CA THR A 192 1.55 -1.21 -13.21
C THR A 192 2.07 -1.87 -11.94
N PHE A 193 1.33 -2.82 -11.37
CA PHE A 193 1.82 -3.62 -10.25
C PHE A 193 3.15 -4.30 -10.59
N LEU A 194 3.28 -4.85 -11.81
CA LEU A 194 4.48 -5.54 -12.27
C LEU A 194 5.63 -4.54 -12.46
N TYR A 195 5.35 -3.39 -13.11
CA TYR A 195 6.37 -2.37 -13.38
C TYR A 195 6.97 -1.77 -12.13
N GLU A 196 6.16 -1.62 -11.07
CA GLU A 196 6.57 -1.03 -9.82
C GLU A 196 7.06 -2.07 -8.78
N SER A 197 6.97 -3.36 -9.10
CA SER A 197 7.49 -4.44 -8.24
C SER A 197 8.91 -4.89 -8.60
N ILE A 198 9.45 -4.42 -9.73
CA ILE A 198 10.78 -4.67 -10.24
C ILE A 198 11.66 -3.44 -9.95
#